data_8d077b1579473c11b09b09e8f9580373
#
_entry.id   8d077b1579473c11b09b09e8f9580373
#
_cell.length_a   1.000
_cell.length_b   1.000
_cell.length_c   1.000
_cell.angle_alpha   90.00
_cell.angle_beta   90.00
_cell.angle_gamma   90.00
#
_symmetry.space_group_name_H-M   'P 1'
#
loop_
_entity.id
_entity.type
_entity.pdbx_description
1 polymer ?
#
loop_
_entity_poly.entity_id
_entity_poly.type
_entity_poly.pdbx_seq_one_letter_code
_entity_poly.pdbx_strand_id
1 'polypeptide(L)'
;MINEFIAKIPKAELLVHIEGSLEPELLLQLAQRNKIKLPYSSVEQIKVAYQFKNLRSFLDLYNAGMQVLVKSEDFYELTLAYLRKAASQNVRHAEISFDAQAHLERGVKLETMIMGMTRAFQEAQKEWQISANLILCFLRNLTEDAAQKVLLQAVEFKDSIAAVGLDSVEMNNPPEKFKAVFDLAREYGFYTVVSAGEDGPPEYIWQALDVLKASRIGYAVRCVEDPDLMNRLNLTATPLTICPVSNVKLQVVKSMQQHPLKKMLEQGLCVTISSDDPAYFGAYVNENFSAASAAMKFRKADVYEMAKNSFLASFLESSKKEKLLSELDKFYAQV
;
A
#
# COMPACT_ATOMS: atom_id res chain seq x y z
N MET A 1 6.83 -26.63 4.85
CA MET A 1 5.52 -26.21 5.45
C MET A 1 5.07 -24.91 4.80
N ILE A 2 3.81 -24.45 4.96
CA ILE A 2 3.27 -23.28 4.24
C ILE A 2 4.06 -22.00 4.52
N ASN A 3 4.47 -21.74 5.76
CA ASN A 3 5.23 -20.53 6.11
C ASN A 3 6.61 -20.48 5.43
N GLU A 4 7.28 -21.61 5.25
CA GLU A 4 8.54 -21.67 4.52
C GLU A 4 8.31 -21.38 3.02
N PHE A 5 7.21 -21.87 2.46
CA PHE A 5 6.81 -21.55 1.10
C PHE A 5 6.52 -20.06 0.93
N ILE A 6 5.75 -19.46 1.86
CA ILE A 6 5.47 -18.01 1.89
C ILE A 6 6.75 -17.17 1.96
N ALA A 7 7.71 -17.59 2.78
CA ALA A 7 8.98 -16.86 2.92
C ALA A 7 9.82 -16.86 1.63
N LYS A 8 9.72 -17.93 0.83
CA LYS A 8 10.57 -18.14 -0.36
C LYS A 8 9.90 -17.76 -1.68
N ILE A 9 8.56 -17.73 -1.75
CA ILE A 9 7.86 -17.42 -2.99
C ILE A 9 8.11 -15.96 -3.42
N PRO A 10 8.52 -15.72 -4.69
CA PRO A 10 8.60 -14.37 -5.25
C PRO A 10 7.22 -13.72 -5.30
N LYS A 11 7.14 -12.45 -4.93
CA LYS A 11 5.88 -11.68 -4.93
C LYS A 11 6.15 -10.20 -5.15
N ALA A 12 5.11 -9.44 -5.50
CA ALA A 12 5.11 -7.99 -5.42
C ALA A 12 4.25 -7.53 -4.24
N GLU A 13 4.55 -6.33 -3.72
CA GLU A 13 3.74 -5.64 -2.72
C GLU A 13 3.22 -4.34 -3.32
N LEU A 14 1.88 -4.16 -3.37
CA LEU A 14 1.23 -3.15 -4.18
C LEU A 14 0.43 -2.11 -3.37
N LEU A 15 0.37 -2.27 -2.05
CA LEU A 15 -0.23 -1.32 -1.13
C LEU A 15 0.60 -1.30 0.16
N VAL A 16 1.45 -0.30 0.28
CA VAL A 16 2.21 0.04 1.48
C VAL A 16 2.35 1.55 1.52
N HIS A 17 2.00 2.16 2.64
CA HIS A 17 2.28 3.57 2.90
C HIS A 17 3.69 3.69 3.46
N ILE A 18 4.52 4.55 2.84
CA ILE A 18 5.91 4.66 3.29
C ILE A 18 5.99 5.19 4.71
N GLU A 19 5.14 6.11 5.06
CA GLU A 19 5.03 6.66 6.41
C GLU A 19 4.66 5.57 7.43
N GLY A 20 3.85 4.60 7.00
CA GLY A 20 3.43 3.43 7.78
C GLY A 20 4.51 2.39 8.00
N SER A 21 5.64 2.52 7.33
CA SER A 21 6.81 1.66 7.51
C SER A 21 7.83 2.19 8.53
N LEU A 22 7.52 3.30 9.21
CA LEU A 22 8.41 3.98 10.14
C LEU A 22 8.52 3.21 11.47
N GLU A 23 9.55 2.37 11.56
CA GLU A 23 9.85 1.59 12.77
C GLU A 23 10.24 2.48 13.95
N PRO A 24 9.92 2.08 15.19
CA PRO A 24 10.16 2.87 16.41
C PRO A 24 11.61 3.35 16.59
N GLU A 25 12.58 2.53 16.21
CA GLU A 25 14.00 2.85 16.29
C GLU A 25 14.37 4.00 15.36
N LEU A 26 13.91 3.94 14.11
CA LEU A 26 14.13 4.99 13.10
C LEU A 26 13.36 6.26 13.44
N LEU A 27 12.11 6.14 13.91
CA LEU A 27 11.30 7.27 14.36
C LEU A 27 12.05 8.09 15.42
N LEU A 28 12.60 7.43 16.45
CA LEU A 28 13.32 8.11 17.52
C LEU A 28 14.62 8.76 17.02
N GLN A 29 15.37 8.05 16.15
CA GLN A 29 16.60 8.55 15.53
C GLN A 29 16.32 9.84 14.71
N LEU A 30 15.30 9.83 13.85
CA LEU A 30 14.92 10.97 13.01
C LEU A 30 14.43 12.14 13.84
N ALA A 31 13.63 11.88 14.88
CA ALA A 31 13.17 12.90 15.81
C ALA A 31 14.35 13.63 16.48
N GLN A 32 15.33 12.90 16.96
CA GLN A 32 16.55 13.48 17.57
C GLN A 32 17.35 14.30 16.54
N ARG A 33 17.58 13.76 15.34
CA ARG A 33 18.31 14.43 14.26
C ARG A 33 17.64 15.75 13.84
N ASN A 34 16.34 15.73 13.67
CA ASN A 34 15.56 16.86 13.19
C ASN A 34 15.04 17.77 14.33
N LYS A 35 15.41 17.47 15.59
CA LYS A 35 14.99 18.21 16.78
C LYS A 35 13.46 18.31 16.92
N ILE A 36 12.76 17.27 16.52
CA ILE A 36 11.32 17.14 16.65
C ILE A 36 11.00 16.55 18.02
N LYS A 37 10.15 17.22 18.78
CA LYS A 37 9.73 16.74 20.09
C LYS A 37 8.63 15.70 19.94
N LEU A 38 8.89 14.48 20.31
CA LEU A 38 7.89 13.41 20.41
C LEU A 38 7.34 13.33 21.84
N PRO A 39 6.12 12.79 22.02
CA PRO A 39 5.59 12.47 23.34
C PRO A 39 6.24 11.23 23.98
N TYR A 40 7.20 10.62 23.30
CA TYR A 40 7.90 9.40 23.67
C TYR A 40 9.40 9.67 23.85
N SER A 41 10.02 9.07 24.85
CA SER A 41 11.45 9.21 25.16
C SER A 41 12.26 7.95 24.89
N SER A 42 11.62 6.82 24.59
CA SER A 42 12.29 5.55 24.29
C SER A 42 11.55 4.73 23.23
N VAL A 43 12.27 3.79 22.63
CA VAL A 43 11.73 2.83 21.66
C VAL A 43 10.60 1.99 22.27
N GLU A 44 10.73 1.59 23.53
CA GLU A 44 9.74 0.79 24.26
C GLU A 44 8.43 1.54 24.41
N GLN A 45 8.49 2.85 24.70
CA GLN A 45 7.29 3.69 24.80
C GLN A 45 6.58 3.82 23.44
N ILE A 46 7.34 3.93 22.34
CA ILE A 46 6.78 3.97 20.99
C ILE A 46 6.13 2.63 20.64
N LYS A 47 6.79 1.49 20.95
CA LYS A 47 6.22 0.15 20.74
C LYS A 47 4.92 -0.07 21.52
N VAL A 48 4.82 0.46 22.72
CA VAL A 48 3.56 0.43 23.51
C VAL A 48 2.49 1.31 22.83
N ALA A 49 2.86 2.50 22.34
CA ALA A 49 1.94 3.38 21.65
C ALA A 49 1.41 2.78 20.34
N TYR A 50 2.23 1.99 19.62
CA TYR A 50 1.81 1.26 18.41
C TYR A 50 0.76 0.16 18.68
N GLN A 51 0.43 -0.11 19.95
CA GLN A 51 -0.72 -0.93 20.33
C GLN A 51 -1.98 -0.07 20.49
N PHE A 52 -2.33 0.67 19.43
CA PHE A 52 -3.51 1.54 19.40
C PHE A 52 -4.82 0.73 19.48
N LYS A 53 -5.92 1.41 19.89
CA LYS A 53 -7.21 0.76 20.16
C LYS A 53 -8.26 0.96 19.06
N ASN A 54 -8.08 1.95 18.21
CA ASN A 54 -9.04 2.33 17.17
C ASN A 54 -8.37 3.21 16.12
N LEU A 55 -9.08 3.44 15.01
CA LEU A 55 -8.62 4.26 13.90
C LEU A 55 -8.13 5.65 14.35
N ARG A 56 -8.84 6.33 15.26
CA ARG A 56 -8.44 7.66 15.71
C ARG A 56 -7.06 7.66 16.37
N SER A 57 -6.84 6.74 17.31
CA SER A 57 -5.54 6.63 18.00
C SER A 57 -4.42 6.19 17.06
N PHE A 58 -4.73 5.42 16.02
CA PHE A 58 -3.79 5.13 14.93
C PHE A 58 -3.42 6.39 14.15
N LEU A 59 -4.40 7.17 13.68
CA LEU A 59 -4.14 8.38 12.92
C LEU A 59 -3.36 9.44 13.71
N ASP A 60 -3.62 9.58 15.01
CA ASP A 60 -2.86 10.49 15.88
C ASP A 60 -1.37 10.06 15.96
N LEU A 61 -1.10 8.76 16.04
CA LEU A 61 0.27 8.20 16.03
C LEU A 61 0.94 8.36 14.67
N TYR A 62 0.23 8.05 13.60
CA TYR A 62 0.69 8.16 12.21
C TYR A 62 1.08 9.61 11.89
N ASN A 63 0.20 10.56 12.20
CA ASN A 63 0.47 11.99 12.01
C ASN A 63 1.66 12.49 12.86
N ALA A 64 1.79 12.01 14.10
CA ALA A 64 2.94 12.35 14.94
C ALA A 64 4.25 11.77 14.37
N GLY A 65 4.21 10.54 13.84
CA GLY A 65 5.33 9.89 13.16
C GLY A 65 5.81 10.65 11.94
N MET A 66 4.89 11.06 11.07
CA MET A 66 5.23 11.82 9.86
C MET A 66 6.01 13.12 10.14
N GLN A 67 5.86 13.74 11.32
CA GLN A 67 6.53 15.00 11.67
C GLN A 67 8.06 14.89 11.61
N VAL A 68 8.64 13.72 11.79
CA VAL A 68 10.10 13.53 11.78
C VAL A 68 10.69 13.51 10.37
N LEU A 69 9.87 13.36 9.33
CA LEU A 69 10.29 13.33 7.93
C LEU A 69 10.36 14.75 7.38
N VAL A 70 11.54 15.34 7.31
CA VAL A 70 11.76 16.76 6.97
C VAL A 70 12.66 16.94 5.76
N LYS A 71 13.70 16.11 5.64
CA LYS A 71 14.75 16.22 4.63
C LYS A 71 14.72 15.03 3.67
N SER A 72 15.29 15.20 2.49
CA SER A 72 15.42 14.11 1.51
C SER A 72 16.12 12.86 2.10
N GLU A 73 17.08 13.06 3.01
CA GLU A 73 17.76 11.97 3.71
C GLU A 73 16.81 11.16 4.61
N ASP A 74 15.80 11.80 5.22
CA ASP A 74 14.82 11.12 6.07
C ASP A 74 13.94 10.16 5.23
N PHE A 75 13.49 10.62 4.08
CA PHE A 75 12.71 9.80 3.12
C PHE A 75 13.57 8.70 2.51
N TYR A 76 14.84 8.97 2.23
CA TYR A 76 15.78 7.96 1.76
C TYR A 76 15.98 6.85 2.78
N GLU A 77 16.31 7.18 4.03
CA GLU A 77 16.58 6.19 5.08
C GLU A 77 15.33 5.35 5.37
N LEU A 78 14.16 5.98 5.46
CA LEU A 78 12.89 5.29 5.65
C LEU A 78 12.59 4.30 4.52
N THR A 79 12.68 4.77 3.29
CA THR A 79 12.40 3.96 2.11
C THR A 79 13.40 2.82 1.94
N LEU A 80 14.68 3.08 2.21
CA LEU A 80 15.72 2.05 2.15
C LEU A 80 15.52 0.97 3.23
N ALA A 81 15.13 1.38 4.45
CA ALA A 81 14.81 0.44 5.54
C ALA A 81 13.63 -0.47 5.18
N TYR A 82 12.55 0.10 4.63
CA TYR A 82 11.42 -0.67 4.13
C TYR A 82 11.84 -1.64 3.03
N LEU A 83 12.54 -1.17 1.98
CA LEU A 83 12.93 -2.01 0.83
C LEU A 83 13.89 -3.14 1.23
N ARG A 84 14.79 -2.90 2.20
CA ARG A 84 15.62 -3.95 2.78
C ARG A 84 14.77 -5.04 3.44
N LYS A 85 13.76 -4.65 4.20
CA LYS A 85 12.83 -5.58 4.84
C LYS A 85 12.01 -6.36 3.82
N ALA A 86 11.44 -5.68 2.83
CA ALA A 86 10.68 -6.28 1.73
C ALA A 86 11.54 -7.28 0.92
N ALA A 87 12.76 -6.91 0.57
CA ALA A 87 13.69 -7.81 -0.12
C ALA A 87 14.01 -9.07 0.70
N SER A 88 14.19 -8.94 2.03
CA SER A 88 14.38 -10.08 2.94
C SER A 88 13.17 -11.00 3.00
N GLN A 89 11.99 -10.52 2.62
CA GLN A 89 10.74 -11.26 2.51
C GLN A 89 10.45 -11.76 1.09
N ASN A 90 11.45 -11.71 0.22
CA ASN A 90 11.39 -12.14 -1.18
C ASN A 90 10.40 -11.34 -2.05
N VAL A 91 10.18 -10.06 -1.71
CA VAL A 91 9.52 -9.10 -2.58
C VAL A 91 10.46 -8.72 -3.72
N ARG A 92 9.99 -8.78 -4.95
CA ARG A 92 10.74 -8.44 -6.18
C ARG A 92 10.38 -7.06 -6.72
N HIS A 93 9.20 -6.59 -6.36
CA HIS A 93 8.70 -5.28 -6.76
C HIS A 93 7.78 -4.71 -5.68
N ALA A 94 7.91 -3.41 -5.39
CA ALA A 94 7.04 -2.70 -4.47
C ALA A 94 6.43 -1.46 -5.14
N GLU A 95 5.15 -1.21 -4.89
CA GLU A 95 4.50 0.04 -5.27
C GLU A 95 4.12 0.78 -4.00
N ILE A 96 4.81 1.90 -3.78
CA ILE A 96 4.87 2.59 -2.50
C ILE A 96 4.03 3.85 -2.56
N SER A 97 2.96 3.89 -1.78
CA SER A 97 2.12 5.06 -1.55
C SER A 97 2.81 6.05 -0.62
N PHE A 98 2.59 7.35 -0.84
CA PHE A 98 3.03 8.41 0.08
C PHE A 98 2.05 9.58 0.11
N ASP A 99 1.88 10.16 1.29
CA ASP A 99 0.91 11.21 1.60
C ASP A 99 1.50 12.61 1.41
N ALA A 100 1.80 12.96 0.13
CA ALA A 100 2.49 14.20 -0.21
C ALA A 100 1.83 15.45 0.43
N GLN A 101 0.50 15.53 0.48
CA GLN A 101 -0.23 16.70 1.01
C GLN A 101 0.05 16.94 2.49
N ALA A 102 0.16 15.90 3.31
CA ALA A 102 0.49 16.01 4.73
C ALA A 102 1.89 16.58 4.96
N HIS A 103 2.83 16.30 4.06
CA HIS A 103 4.19 16.85 4.13
C HIS A 103 4.26 18.27 3.56
N LEU A 104 3.57 18.54 2.45
CA LEU A 104 3.50 19.89 1.84
C LEU A 104 2.92 20.93 2.80
N GLU A 105 1.88 20.57 3.58
CA GLU A 105 1.28 21.43 4.60
C GLU A 105 2.31 21.87 5.65
N ARG A 106 3.31 21.03 5.95
CA ARG A 106 4.42 21.32 6.87
C ARG A 106 5.60 22.03 6.22
N GLY A 107 5.50 22.38 4.92
CA GLY A 107 6.55 23.06 4.16
C GLY A 107 7.64 22.14 3.59
N VAL A 108 7.46 20.82 3.62
CA VAL A 108 8.35 19.88 2.94
C VAL A 108 8.00 19.85 1.45
N LYS A 109 8.95 20.13 0.58
CA LYS A 109 8.72 20.18 -0.87
C LYS A 109 8.51 18.77 -1.46
N LEU A 110 7.67 18.66 -2.49
CA LEU A 110 7.44 17.40 -3.20
C LEU A 110 8.74 16.81 -3.76
N GLU A 111 9.60 17.66 -4.35
CA GLU A 111 10.93 17.27 -4.82
C GLU A 111 11.78 16.61 -3.72
N THR A 112 11.74 17.13 -2.49
CA THR A 112 12.49 16.59 -1.34
C THR A 112 12.11 15.15 -1.04
N MET A 113 10.80 14.86 -1.06
CA MET A 113 10.26 13.50 -0.84
C MET A 113 10.68 12.56 -1.96
N ILE A 114 10.40 12.94 -3.21
CA ILE A 114 10.65 12.10 -4.39
C ILE A 114 12.14 11.80 -4.56
N MET A 115 13.03 12.79 -4.40
CA MET A 115 14.48 12.57 -4.49
C MET A 115 14.99 11.59 -3.44
N GLY A 116 14.50 11.67 -2.20
CA GLY A 116 14.88 10.72 -1.14
C GLY A 116 14.47 9.31 -1.49
N MET A 117 13.19 9.12 -1.84
CA MET A 117 12.63 7.81 -2.15
C MET A 117 13.25 7.19 -3.41
N THR A 118 13.40 7.95 -4.49
CA THR A 118 13.97 7.42 -5.75
C THR A 118 15.45 7.07 -5.62
N ARG A 119 16.22 7.79 -4.81
CA ARG A 119 17.59 7.41 -4.46
C ARG A 119 17.62 6.05 -3.75
N ALA A 120 16.70 5.80 -2.81
CA ALA A 120 16.58 4.52 -2.15
C ALA A 120 16.20 3.39 -3.12
N PHE A 121 15.34 3.67 -4.13
CA PHE A 121 15.00 2.69 -5.16
C PHE A 121 16.21 2.25 -6.00
N GLN A 122 17.05 3.21 -6.38
CA GLN A 122 18.27 2.92 -7.14
C GLN A 122 19.24 2.04 -6.35
N GLU A 123 19.41 2.31 -5.05
CA GLU A 123 20.26 1.51 -4.19
C GLU A 123 19.66 0.11 -3.94
N ALA A 124 18.38 0.01 -3.63
CA ALA A 124 17.72 -1.28 -3.40
C ALA A 124 17.71 -2.17 -4.65
N GLN A 125 17.54 -1.57 -5.83
CA GLN A 125 17.65 -2.31 -7.11
C GLN A 125 19.04 -2.88 -7.30
N LYS A 126 20.09 -2.13 -6.96
CA LYS A 126 21.48 -2.55 -7.09
C LYS A 126 21.86 -3.61 -6.06
N GLU A 127 21.52 -3.40 -4.79
CA GLU A 127 21.96 -4.25 -3.69
C GLU A 127 21.12 -5.53 -3.51
N TRP A 128 19.79 -5.44 -3.76
CA TRP A 128 18.86 -6.55 -3.46
C TRP A 128 18.00 -6.96 -4.64
N GLN A 129 18.17 -6.35 -5.80
CA GLN A 129 17.39 -6.64 -7.02
C GLN A 129 15.87 -6.47 -6.83
N ILE A 130 15.46 -5.61 -5.92
CA ILE A 130 14.07 -5.21 -5.75
C ILE A 130 13.82 -3.90 -6.49
N SER A 131 12.82 -3.87 -7.36
CA SER A 131 12.37 -2.65 -8.02
C SER A 131 11.25 -1.98 -7.22
N ALA A 132 11.08 -0.66 -7.38
CA ALA A 132 9.95 0.03 -6.77
C ALA A 132 9.45 1.18 -7.66
N ASN A 133 8.16 1.54 -7.48
CA ASN A 133 7.49 2.69 -8.07
C ASN A 133 6.80 3.51 -6.98
N LEU A 134 6.60 4.82 -7.24
CA LEU A 134 5.83 5.70 -6.37
C LEU A 134 4.36 5.74 -6.80
N ILE A 135 3.48 5.81 -5.79
CA ILE A 135 2.08 6.18 -5.91
C ILE A 135 1.86 7.43 -5.07
N LEU A 136 1.57 8.55 -5.73
CA LEU A 136 1.27 9.81 -5.03
C LEU A 136 -0.20 9.81 -4.62
N CYS A 137 -0.47 9.79 -3.32
CA CYS A 137 -1.82 9.74 -2.79
C CYS A 137 -2.42 11.11 -2.53
N PHE A 138 -3.71 11.25 -2.87
CA PHE A 138 -4.54 12.39 -2.50
C PHE A 138 -5.36 12.03 -1.26
N LEU A 139 -5.31 12.90 -0.26
CA LEU A 139 -6.07 12.74 0.98
C LEU A 139 -7.54 13.14 0.75
N ARG A 140 -8.45 12.19 0.79
CA ARG A 140 -9.88 12.39 0.45
C ARG A 140 -10.65 13.27 1.42
N ASN A 141 -10.13 13.51 2.61
CA ASN A 141 -10.67 14.49 3.55
C ASN A 141 -10.35 15.93 3.17
N LEU A 142 -9.48 16.15 2.18
CA LEU A 142 -9.20 17.45 1.59
C LEU A 142 -10.09 17.72 0.35
N THR A 143 -9.93 18.88 -0.26
CA THR A 143 -10.69 19.24 -1.47
C THR A 143 -10.04 18.72 -2.73
N GLU A 144 -10.83 18.51 -3.80
CA GLU A 144 -10.33 18.17 -5.13
C GLU A 144 -9.34 19.23 -5.66
N ASP A 145 -9.60 20.53 -5.40
CA ASP A 145 -8.66 21.62 -5.78
C ASP A 145 -7.29 21.46 -5.12
N ALA A 146 -7.24 20.99 -3.87
CA ALA A 146 -5.98 20.71 -3.19
C ALA A 146 -5.24 19.54 -3.85
N ALA A 147 -5.95 18.48 -4.24
CA ALA A 147 -5.40 17.36 -4.97
C ALA A 147 -4.88 17.78 -6.36
N GLN A 148 -5.63 18.61 -7.07
CA GLN A 148 -5.25 19.14 -8.39
C GLN A 148 -3.94 19.96 -8.34
N LYS A 149 -3.77 20.79 -7.31
CA LYS A 149 -2.53 21.57 -7.11
C LYS A 149 -1.32 20.65 -6.91
N VAL A 150 -1.48 19.55 -6.21
CA VAL A 150 -0.39 18.58 -6.00
C VAL A 150 -0.14 17.76 -7.28
N LEU A 151 -1.20 17.36 -7.99
CA LEU A 151 -1.06 16.68 -9.28
C LEU A 151 -0.21 17.51 -10.27
N LEU A 152 -0.49 18.82 -10.39
CA LEU A 152 0.25 19.68 -11.31
C LEU A 152 1.74 19.79 -10.96
N GLN A 153 2.09 19.74 -9.67
CA GLN A 153 3.50 19.63 -9.26
C GLN A 153 4.09 18.25 -9.59
N ALA A 154 3.29 17.19 -9.43
CA ALA A 154 3.72 15.81 -9.67
C ALA A 154 4.04 15.52 -11.14
N VAL A 155 3.43 16.25 -12.07
CA VAL A 155 3.71 16.12 -13.52
C VAL A 155 5.19 16.32 -13.86
N GLU A 156 5.88 17.21 -13.13
CA GLU A 156 7.33 17.43 -13.31
C GLU A 156 8.17 16.19 -12.93
N PHE A 157 7.59 15.27 -12.15
CA PHE A 157 8.24 14.04 -11.67
C PHE A 157 7.59 12.77 -12.26
N LYS A 158 6.92 12.88 -13.40
CA LYS A 158 6.17 11.80 -14.03
C LYS A 158 6.97 10.50 -14.20
N ASP A 159 8.27 10.61 -14.51
CA ASP A 159 9.13 9.44 -14.69
C ASP A 159 9.42 8.68 -13.39
N SER A 160 9.15 9.29 -12.24
CA SER A 160 9.34 8.70 -10.91
C SER A 160 8.04 8.23 -10.27
N ILE A 161 6.89 8.72 -10.74
CA ILE A 161 5.56 8.44 -10.18
C ILE A 161 4.77 7.61 -11.19
N ALA A 162 4.48 6.36 -10.87
CA ALA A 162 3.72 5.48 -11.75
C ALA A 162 2.21 5.73 -11.71
N ALA A 163 1.70 6.09 -10.54
CA ALA A 163 0.26 6.24 -10.31
C ALA A 163 -0.05 7.40 -9.35
N VAL A 164 -1.30 7.86 -9.43
CA VAL A 164 -1.92 8.64 -8.35
C VAL A 164 -2.90 7.76 -7.57
N GLY A 165 -3.02 8.02 -6.26
CA GLY A 165 -3.90 7.31 -5.36
C GLY A 165 -4.95 8.23 -4.72
N LEU A 166 -6.01 7.63 -4.18
CA LEU A 166 -6.98 8.28 -3.29
C LEU A 166 -7.09 7.43 -2.02
N ASP A 167 -6.78 8.01 -0.87
CA ASP A 167 -6.75 7.31 0.42
C ASP A 167 -7.29 8.15 1.57
N SER A 168 -6.97 7.78 2.82
CA SER A 168 -7.48 8.38 4.05
C SER A 168 -8.95 8.00 4.32
N VAL A 169 -9.61 8.69 5.28
CA VAL A 169 -10.92 8.32 5.83
C VAL A 169 -12.02 8.28 4.75
N GLU A 170 -12.57 7.08 4.48
CA GLU A 170 -13.59 6.87 3.46
C GLU A 170 -14.94 7.48 3.85
N MET A 171 -15.36 7.33 5.10
CA MET A 171 -16.69 7.75 5.56
C MET A 171 -16.93 9.24 5.30
N ASN A 172 -18.03 9.55 4.62
CA ASN A 172 -18.44 10.88 4.17
C ASN A 172 -17.50 11.55 3.14
N ASN A 173 -16.58 10.81 2.55
CA ASN A 173 -15.66 11.27 1.52
C ASN A 173 -15.73 10.37 0.28
N PRO A 174 -16.84 10.39 -0.49
CA PRO A 174 -17.05 9.50 -1.63
C PRO A 174 -16.02 9.78 -2.74
N PRO A 175 -15.57 8.75 -3.47
CA PRO A 175 -14.61 8.89 -4.57
C PRO A 175 -15.02 9.89 -5.63
N GLU A 176 -16.31 9.99 -5.96
CA GLU A 176 -16.83 10.88 -7.01
C GLU A 176 -16.44 12.36 -6.84
N LYS A 177 -16.12 12.80 -5.60
CA LYS A 177 -15.61 14.15 -5.30
C LYS A 177 -14.30 14.49 -6.03
N PHE A 178 -13.57 13.47 -6.50
CA PHE A 178 -12.23 13.60 -7.09
C PHE A 178 -12.22 13.31 -8.60
N LYS A 179 -13.38 13.38 -9.23
CA LYS A 179 -13.51 13.02 -10.65
C LYS A 179 -12.59 13.84 -11.56
N ALA A 180 -12.57 15.15 -11.41
CA ALA A 180 -11.81 16.03 -12.31
C ALA A 180 -10.29 15.82 -12.17
N VAL A 181 -9.77 15.65 -10.95
CA VAL A 181 -8.35 15.42 -10.74
C VAL A 181 -7.91 14.04 -11.25
N PHE A 182 -8.78 13.00 -11.16
CA PHE A 182 -8.47 11.68 -11.70
C PHE A 182 -8.57 11.66 -13.24
N ASP A 183 -9.51 12.38 -13.83
CA ASP A 183 -9.56 12.57 -15.28
C ASP A 183 -8.26 13.23 -15.78
N LEU A 184 -7.86 14.33 -15.14
CA LEU A 184 -6.63 15.04 -15.47
C LEU A 184 -5.37 14.17 -15.25
N ALA A 185 -5.31 13.38 -14.20
CA ALA A 185 -4.19 12.47 -13.97
C ALA A 185 -4.02 11.44 -15.10
N ARG A 186 -5.14 10.88 -15.61
CA ARG A 186 -5.10 9.97 -16.77
C ARG A 186 -4.67 10.67 -18.06
N GLU A 187 -5.06 11.93 -18.26
CA GLU A 187 -4.59 12.73 -19.39
C GLU A 187 -3.08 12.92 -19.37
N TYR A 188 -2.49 13.08 -18.19
CA TYR A 188 -1.04 13.09 -18.01
C TYR A 188 -0.40 11.71 -18.09
N GLY A 189 -1.19 10.62 -18.20
CA GLY A 189 -0.74 9.24 -18.36
C GLY A 189 -0.34 8.55 -17.07
N PHE A 190 -0.83 8.99 -15.90
CA PHE A 190 -0.70 8.26 -14.65
C PHE A 190 -1.73 7.12 -14.58
N TYR A 191 -1.31 5.99 -14.00
CA TYR A 191 -2.26 5.00 -13.51
C TYR A 191 -3.03 5.54 -12.30
N THR A 192 -4.15 4.90 -11.97
CA THR A 192 -5.03 5.35 -10.88
C THR A 192 -5.31 4.23 -9.90
N VAL A 193 -5.12 4.49 -8.62
CA VAL A 193 -5.41 3.57 -7.51
C VAL A 193 -6.40 4.23 -6.56
N VAL A 194 -7.43 3.53 -6.14
CA VAL A 194 -8.45 4.09 -5.24
C VAL A 194 -8.69 3.14 -4.08
N SER A 195 -8.44 3.60 -2.87
CA SER A 195 -8.90 2.92 -1.66
C SER A 195 -10.41 3.06 -1.55
N ALA A 196 -11.14 1.96 -1.57
CA ALA A 196 -12.60 1.96 -1.51
C ALA A 196 -13.14 0.63 -0.97
N GLY A 197 -14.17 0.71 -0.12
CA GLY A 197 -14.81 -0.46 0.47
C GLY A 197 -13.97 -1.13 1.56
N GLU A 198 -13.21 -0.35 2.31
CA GLU A 198 -12.65 -0.74 3.60
C GLU A 198 -13.67 -0.47 4.71
N ASP A 199 -13.87 0.79 5.09
CA ASP A 199 -14.93 1.22 6.00
C ASP A 199 -16.09 1.91 5.27
N GLY A 200 -15.89 2.41 4.05
CA GLY A 200 -16.90 2.94 3.15
C GLY A 200 -17.76 1.84 2.50
N PRO A 201 -18.97 2.18 2.05
CA PRO A 201 -19.91 1.21 1.48
C PRO A 201 -19.49 0.68 0.10
N PRO A 202 -20.09 -0.44 -0.40
CA PRO A 202 -19.80 -0.99 -1.74
C PRO A 202 -19.98 0.02 -2.87
N GLU A 203 -20.85 1.01 -2.72
CA GLU A 203 -21.07 2.10 -3.68
C GLU A 203 -19.79 2.90 -3.95
N TYR A 204 -18.86 2.98 -2.97
CA TYR A 204 -17.59 3.66 -3.18
C TYR A 204 -16.66 2.86 -4.11
N ILE A 205 -16.78 1.54 -4.12
CA ILE A 205 -16.06 0.70 -5.10
C ILE A 205 -16.65 0.93 -6.50
N TRP A 206 -17.98 0.99 -6.62
CA TRP A 206 -18.63 1.35 -7.90
C TRP A 206 -18.17 2.73 -8.41
N GLN A 207 -18.12 3.74 -7.52
CA GLN A 207 -17.65 5.08 -7.90
C GLN A 207 -16.18 5.05 -8.31
N ALA A 208 -15.33 4.30 -7.62
CA ALA A 208 -13.93 4.13 -7.98
C ALA A 208 -13.77 3.53 -9.39
N LEU A 209 -14.59 2.54 -9.74
CA LEU A 209 -14.57 1.88 -11.04
C LEU A 209 -15.18 2.76 -12.14
N ASP A 210 -16.38 3.29 -11.91
CA ASP A 210 -17.18 3.88 -12.98
C ASP A 210 -16.99 5.39 -13.10
N VAL A 211 -16.65 6.09 -12.02
CA VAL A 211 -16.42 7.54 -12.03
C VAL A 211 -14.92 7.84 -12.13
N LEU A 212 -14.09 7.27 -11.25
CA LEU A 212 -12.66 7.54 -11.25
C LEU A 212 -11.86 6.68 -12.24
N LYS A 213 -12.47 5.62 -12.80
CA LYS A 213 -11.83 4.68 -13.73
C LYS A 213 -10.53 4.08 -13.14
N ALA A 214 -10.61 3.68 -11.88
CA ALA A 214 -9.47 3.14 -11.16
C ALA A 214 -8.88 1.90 -11.87
N SER A 215 -7.57 1.90 -12.02
CA SER A 215 -6.81 0.77 -12.57
C SER A 215 -6.68 -0.37 -11.54
N ARG A 216 -6.75 -0.04 -10.24
CA ARG A 216 -6.68 -0.97 -9.12
C ARG A 216 -7.43 -0.39 -7.91
N ILE A 217 -8.07 -1.25 -7.13
CA ILE A 217 -8.79 -0.87 -5.90
C ILE A 217 -7.99 -1.34 -4.69
N GLY A 218 -7.72 -0.42 -3.76
CA GLY A 218 -7.20 -0.75 -2.44
C GLY A 218 -8.31 -1.27 -1.54
N TYR A 219 -7.99 -2.27 -0.72
CA TYR A 219 -8.86 -2.97 0.24
C TYR A 219 -10.02 -3.71 -0.41
N ALA A 220 -11.11 -3.05 -0.77
CA ALA A 220 -12.32 -3.62 -1.40
C ALA A 220 -12.98 -4.78 -0.62
N VAL A 221 -12.73 -4.92 0.69
CA VAL A 221 -13.24 -6.07 1.49
C VAL A 221 -14.75 -6.13 1.56
N ARG A 222 -15.43 -4.98 1.43
CA ARG A 222 -16.90 -4.90 1.44
C ARG A 222 -17.56 -5.21 0.09
N CYS A 223 -16.79 -5.49 -0.96
CA CYS A 223 -17.36 -5.93 -2.25
C CYS A 223 -18.23 -7.21 -2.09
N VAL A 224 -17.94 -8.03 -1.07
CA VAL A 224 -18.71 -9.28 -0.79
C VAL A 224 -20.14 -9.05 -0.34
N GLU A 225 -20.51 -7.80 -0.01
CA GLU A 225 -21.87 -7.38 0.36
C GLU A 225 -22.76 -7.14 -0.87
N ASP A 226 -22.16 -6.99 -2.06
CA ASP A 226 -22.83 -6.72 -3.32
C ASP A 226 -22.47 -7.79 -4.38
N PRO A 227 -23.37 -8.73 -4.70
CA PRO A 227 -23.12 -9.79 -5.68
C PRO A 227 -22.86 -9.27 -7.12
N ASP A 228 -23.50 -8.17 -7.52
CA ASP A 228 -23.30 -7.58 -8.84
C ASP A 228 -21.93 -6.94 -8.96
N LEU A 229 -21.47 -6.29 -7.88
CA LEU A 229 -20.10 -5.78 -7.78
C LEU A 229 -19.07 -6.90 -7.85
N MET A 230 -19.27 -8.00 -7.12
CA MET A 230 -18.40 -9.18 -7.18
C MET A 230 -18.30 -9.73 -8.60
N ASN A 231 -19.44 -9.85 -9.30
CA ASN A 231 -19.48 -10.29 -10.69
C ASN A 231 -18.75 -9.30 -11.61
N ARG A 232 -18.96 -8.00 -11.44
CA ARG A 232 -18.26 -6.95 -12.20
C ARG A 232 -16.74 -7.04 -12.05
N LEU A 233 -16.24 -7.15 -10.79
CA LEU A 233 -14.82 -7.24 -10.47
C LEU A 233 -14.19 -8.50 -11.08
N ASN A 234 -14.90 -9.63 -11.05
CA ASN A 234 -14.46 -10.88 -11.69
C ASN A 234 -14.36 -10.73 -13.22
N LEU A 235 -15.43 -10.28 -13.88
CA LEU A 235 -15.48 -10.12 -15.35
C LEU A 235 -14.42 -9.17 -15.88
N THR A 236 -14.07 -8.12 -15.14
CA THR A 236 -13.04 -7.15 -15.54
C THR A 236 -11.65 -7.51 -15.05
N ALA A 237 -11.51 -8.57 -14.26
CA ALA A 237 -10.28 -8.95 -13.57
C ALA A 237 -9.61 -7.74 -12.86
N THR A 238 -10.42 -6.83 -12.30
CA THR A 238 -9.92 -5.64 -11.61
C THR A 238 -9.09 -6.05 -10.40
N PRO A 239 -7.82 -5.62 -10.29
CA PRO A 239 -6.97 -5.99 -9.18
C PRO A 239 -7.42 -5.35 -7.87
N LEU A 240 -7.39 -6.16 -6.79
CA LEU A 240 -7.72 -5.76 -5.44
C LEU A 240 -6.52 -5.99 -4.52
N THR A 241 -6.05 -4.95 -3.84
CA THR A 241 -4.94 -5.07 -2.88
C THR A 241 -5.49 -5.17 -1.46
N ILE A 242 -5.38 -6.35 -0.87
CA ILE A 242 -5.96 -6.67 0.43
C ILE A 242 -4.86 -6.62 1.52
N CYS A 243 -5.18 -6.01 2.65
CA CYS A 243 -4.30 -5.88 3.81
C CYS A 243 -4.92 -6.58 5.03
N PRO A 244 -4.83 -7.92 5.14
CA PRO A 244 -5.64 -8.67 6.10
C PRO A 244 -5.38 -8.33 7.56
N VAL A 245 -4.11 -8.07 7.95
CA VAL A 245 -3.77 -7.71 9.33
C VAL A 245 -4.27 -6.31 9.66
N SER A 246 -4.12 -5.35 8.74
CA SER A 246 -4.68 -3.99 8.86
C SER A 246 -6.19 -4.05 9.10
N ASN A 247 -6.93 -4.75 8.22
CA ASN A 247 -8.39 -4.85 8.31
C ASN A 247 -8.87 -5.43 9.66
N VAL A 248 -8.11 -6.36 10.28
CA VAL A 248 -8.41 -6.86 11.61
C VAL A 248 -8.03 -5.87 12.70
N LYS A 249 -6.85 -5.24 12.60
CA LYS A 249 -6.35 -4.26 13.58
C LYS A 249 -7.24 -3.01 13.66
N LEU A 250 -7.72 -2.52 12.51
CA LEU A 250 -8.65 -1.40 12.41
C LEU A 250 -10.12 -1.78 12.66
N GLN A 251 -10.37 -3.07 12.94
CA GLN A 251 -11.71 -3.61 13.20
C GLN A 251 -12.70 -3.49 12.03
N VAL A 252 -12.21 -3.34 10.84
CA VAL A 252 -13.00 -3.48 9.60
C VAL A 252 -13.56 -4.89 9.52
N VAL A 253 -12.75 -5.87 9.90
CA VAL A 253 -13.14 -7.26 10.05
C VAL A 253 -12.88 -7.72 11.49
N LYS A 254 -13.84 -8.40 12.11
CA LYS A 254 -13.76 -8.77 13.53
C LYS A 254 -12.62 -9.74 13.86
N SER A 255 -12.25 -10.60 12.93
CA SER A 255 -11.15 -11.57 13.11
C SER A 255 -10.65 -12.06 11.75
N MET A 256 -9.43 -12.58 11.71
CA MET A 256 -8.84 -13.14 10.49
C MET A 256 -9.65 -14.34 9.94
N GLN A 257 -10.32 -15.12 10.81
CA GLN A 257 -11.19 -16.23 10.39
C GLN A 257 -12.44 -15.76 9.65
N GLN A 258 -12.91 -14.54 9.93
CA GLN A 258 -14.09 -13.95 9.31
C GLN A 258 -13.75 -13.05 8.11
N HIS A 259 -12.46 -12.92 7.79
CA HIS A 259 -12.02 -12.09 6.68
C HIS A 259 -12.50 -12.66 5.33
N PRO A 260 -13.11 -11.84 4.43
CA PRO A 260 -13.72 -12.33 3.20
C PRO A 260 -12.71 -12.77 2.11
N LEU A 261 -11.42 -12.59 2.31
CA LEU A 261 -10.36 -12.85 1.33
C LEU A 261 -10.46 -14.25 0.68
N LYS A 262 -10.77 -15.29 1.49
CA LYS A 262 -10.92 -16.64 0.95
C LYS A 262 -12.10 -16.73 -0.03
N LYS A 263 -13.24 -16.16 0.33
CA LYS A 263 -14.43 -16.09 -0.54
C LYS A 263 -14.11 -15.32 -1.84
N MET A 264 -13.39 -14.20 -1.72
CA MET A 264 -12.99 -13.39 -2.88
C MET A 264 -12.11 -14.20 -3.84
N LEU A 265 -11.10 -14.89 -3.31
CA LEU A 265 -10.20 -15.75 -4.09
C LEU A 265 -10.94 -16.93 -4.75
N GLU A 266 -11.80 -17.64 -3.99
CA GLU A 266 -12.60 -18.77 -4.49
C GLU A 266 -13.60 -18.37 -5.58
N GLN A 267 -14.04 -17.11 -5.60
CA GLN A 267 -14.89 -16.55 -6.63
C GLN A 267 -14.10 -15.96 -7.82
N GLY A 268 -12.79 -16.18 -7.86
CA GLY A 268 -11.94 -15.80 -8.99
C GLY A 268 -11.57 -14.32 -9.07
N LEU A 269 -11.74 -13.55 -7.98
CA LEU A 269 -11.29 -12.16 -7.98
C LEU A 269 -9.76 -12.07 -8.01
N CYS A 270 -9.25 -11.07 -8.71
CA CYS A 270 -7.82 -10.77 -8.79
C CYS A 270 -7.32 -10.12 -7.48
N VAL A 271 -7.23 -10.91 -6.41
CA VAL A 271 -6.79 -10.45 -5.09
C VAL A 271 -5.28 -10.59 -4.92
N THR A 272 -4.64 -9.60 -4.27
CA THR A 272 -3.25 -9.62 -3.83
C THR A 272 -3.18 -9.36 -2.33
N ILE A 273 -2.07 -9.70 -1.68
CA ILE A 273 -1.83 -9.39 -0.27
C ILE A 273 -0.74 -8.34 -0.15
N SER A 274 -0.98 -7.35 0.70
CA SER A 274 -0.06 -6.26 1.04
C SER A 274 -0.08 -5.97 2.55
N SER A 275 0.79 -5.08 3.03
CA SER A 275 0.98 -4.84 4.46
C SER A 275 0.37 -3.55 4.98
N ASP A 276 0.06 -2.59 4.10
CA ASP A 276 -0.50 -1.27 4.47
C ASP A 276 0.50 -0.41 5.26
N ASP A 277 0.38 -0.34 6.59
CA ASP A 277 1.27 0.37 7.52
C ASP A 277 2.04 -0.64 8.40
N PRO A 278 3.04 -1.36 7.84
CA PRO A 278 3.61 -2.55 8.45
C PRO A 278 4.25 -2.34 9.83
N ALA A 279 4.87 -1.18 10.08
CA ALA A 279 5.49 -0.90 11.37
C ALA A 279 4.42 -0.70 12.46
N TYR A 280 3.33 -0.03 12.15
CA TYR A 280 2.23 0.24 13.09
C TYR A 280 1.38 -0.99 13.34
N PHE A 281 1.13 -1.80 12.31
CA PHE A 281 0.34 -3.03 12.44
C PHE A 281 1.17 -4.23 12.89
N GLY A 282 2.50 -4.11 12.88
CA GLY A 282 3.41 -5.17 13.32
C GLY A 282 3.43 -6.37 12.35
N ALA A 283 3.14 -6.16 11.08
CA ALA A 283 3.04 -7.21 10.08
C ALA A 283 3.42 -6.72 8.68
N TYR A 284 4.55 -7.17 8.17
CA TYR A 284 4.94 -7.00 6.78
C TYR A 284 4.22 -8.02 5.88
N VAL A 285 4.58 -8.09 4.59
CA VAL A 285 3.84 -8.91 3.63
C VAL A 285 3.84 -10.41 3.97
N ASN A 286 4.94 -10.97 4.45
CA ASN A 286 4.99 -12.39 4.82
C ASN A 286 4.16 -12.71 6.07
N GLU A 287 4.12 -11.81 7.05
CA GLU A 287 3.26 -11.93 8.23
C GLU A 287 1.78 -11.88 7.83
N ASN A 288 1.40 -11.01 6.87
CA ASN A 288 0.05 -10.95 6.32
C ASN A 288 -0.34 -12.26 5.62
N PHE A 289 0.51 -12.78 4.72
CA PHE A 289 0.30 -14.09 4.09
C PHE A 289 0.18 -15.22 5.11
N SER A 290 1.06 -15.23 6.12
CA SER A 290 1.09 -16.29 7.14
C SER A 290 -0.15 -16.26 8.03
N ALA A 291 -0.58 -15.08 8.48
CA ALA A 291 -1.79 -14.91 9.29
C ALA A 291 -3.05 -15.33 8.52
N ALA A 292 -3.19 -14.88 7.28
CA ALA A 292 -4.29 -15.26 6.40
C ALA A 292 -4.28 -16.77 6.12
N SER A 293 -3.13 -17.35 5.79
CA SER A 293 -3.00 -18.78 5.48
C SER A 293 -3.35 -19.66 6.68
N ALA A 294 -2.91 -19.28 7.88
CA ALA A 294 -3.23 -20.03 9.10
C ALA A 294 -4.73 -20.02 9.41
N ALA A 295 -5.37 -18.84 9.31
CA ALA A 295 -6.79 -18.67 9.66
C ALA A 295 -7.73 -19.29 8.61
N MET A 296 -7.41 -19.13 7.32
CA MET A 296 -8.28 -19.53 6.20
C MET A 296 -7.87 -20.86 5.59
N LYS A 297 -6.80 -21.50 6.11
CA LYS A 297 -6.26 -22.79 5.64
C LYS A 297 -5.89 -22.76 4.16
N PHE A 298 -5.19 -21.72 3.73
CA PHE A 298 -4.71 -21.63 2.36
C PHE A 298 -3.68 -22.71 2.05
N ARG A 299 -3.76 -23.23 0.84
CA ARG A 299 -2.79 -24.17 0.27
C ARG A 299 -1.70 -23.41 -0.48
N LYS A 300 -0.62 -24.06 -0.86
CA LYS A 300 0.44 -23.48 -1.71
C LYS A 300 -0.13 -22.88 -3.01
N ALA A 301 -1.12 -23.52 -3.61
CA ALA A 301 -1.78 -23.01 -4.82
C ALA A 301 -2.49 -21.67 -4.60
N ASP A 302 -3.13 -21.48 -3.46
CA ASP A 302 -3.84 -20.25 -3.14
C ASP A 302 -2.83 -19.09 -2.92
N VAL A 303 -1.71 -19.36 -2.25
CA VAL A 303 -0.60 -18.40 -2.06
C VAL A 303 0.08 -18.09 -3.40
N TYR A 304 0.32 -19.10 -4.25
CA TYR A 304 0.87 -18.90 -5.57
C TYR A 304 -0.03 -18.00 -6.44
N GLU A 305 -1.35 -18.23 -6.42
CA GLU A 305 -2.29 -17.40 -7.20
C GLU A 305 -2.25 -15.94 -6.76
N MET A 306 -2.26 -15.65 -5.45
CA MET A 306 -2.15 -14.29 -4.94
C MET A 306 -0.79 -13.65 -5.26
N ALA A 307 0.30 -14.41 -5.23
CA ALA A 307 1.62 -13.93 -5.63
C ALA A 307 1.67 -13.64 -7.14
N LYS A 308 1.07 -14.49 -7.97
CA LYS A 308 0.92 -14.29 -9.42
C LYS A 308 0.11 -13.03 -9.72
N ASN A 309 -1.03 -12.89 -9.07
CA ASN A 309 -1.87 -11.70 -9.18
C ASN A 309 -1.09 -10.42 -8.83
N SER A 310 -0.19 -10.46 -7.84
CA SER A 310 0.60 -9.28 -7.46
C SER A 310 1.51 -8.79 -8.59
N PHE A 311 2.09 -9.68 -9.39
CA PHE A 311 2.86 -9.28 -10.57
C PHE A 311 1.96 -8.81 -11.72
N LEU A 312 0.86 -9.50 -11.98
CA LEU A 312 -0.10 -9.10 -13.03
C LEU A 312 -0.69 -7.72 -12.76
N ALA A 313 -1.05 -7.44 -11.51
CA ALA A 313 -1.66 -6.20 -11.05
C ALA A 313 -0.69 -5.02 -10.92
N SER A 314 0.64 -5.24 -10.95
CA SER A 314 1.64 -4.18 -10.85
C SER A 314 1.64 -3.25 -12.06
N PHE A 315 2.18 -2.05 -11.92
CA PHE A 315 2.38 -1.09 -13.01
C PHE A 315 3.73 -1.24 -13.71
N LEU A 316 4.34 -2.41 -13.57
CA LEU A 316 5.55 -2.76 -14.32
C LEU A 316 5.27 -2.90 -15.82
N GLU A 317 6.28 -2.64 -16.62
CA GLU A 317 6.27 -2.95 -18.06
C GLU A 317 6.11 -4.46 -18.30
N SER A 318 5.46 -4.83 -19.41
CA SER A 318 5.13 -6.23 -19.74
C SER A 318 6.34 -7.14 -19.70
N SER A 319 7.49 -6.74 -20.25
CA SER A 319 8.73 -7.53 -20.23
C SER A 319 9.25 -7.84 -18.84
N LYS A 320 9.12 -6.90 -17.90
CA LYS A 320 9.50 -7.12 -16.49
C LYS A 320 8.51 -8.04 -15.78
N LYS A 321 7.19 -7.87 -16.04
CA LYS A 321 6.15 -8.78 -15.52
C LYS A 321 6.40 -10.22 -15.97
N GLU A 322 6.63 -10.44 -17.25
CA GLU A 322 6.89 -11.77 -17.81
C GLU A 322 8.11 -12.45 -17.17
N LYS A 323 9.19 -11.69 -16.95
CA LYS A 323 10.38 -12.19 -16.25
C LYS A 323 10.05 -12.65 -14.82
N LEU A 324 9.33 -11.84 -14.05
CA LEU A 324 8.97 -12.15 -12.66
C LEU A 324 7.95 -13.29 -12.57
N LEU A 325 7.00 -13.37 -13.49
CA LEU A 325 6.08 -14.49 -13.60
C LEU A 325 6.83 -15.80 -13.93
N SER A 326 7.80 -15.75 -14.85
CA SER A 326 8.65 -16.92 -15.14
C SER A 326 9.49 -17.35 -13.93
N GLU A 327 9.99 -16.40 -13.12
CA GLU A 327 10.70 -16.71 -11.86
C GLU A 327 9.75 -17.40 -10.87
N LEU A 328 8.54 -16.88 -10.71
CA LEU A 328 7.50 -17.42 -9.85
C LEU A 328 7.10 -18.86 -10.27
N ASP A 329 6.85 -19.07 -11.57
CA ASP A 329 6.46 -20.37 -12.12
C ASP A 329 7.54 -21.43 -11.93
N LYS A 330 8.80 -21.06 -12.17
CA LYS A 330 9.96 -21.94 -11.91
C LYS A 330 10.09 -22.30 -10.43
N PHE A 331 9.90 -21.33 -9.55
CA PHE A 331 9.90 -21.62 -8.11
C PHE A 331 8.77 -22.58 -7.74
N TYR A 332 7.54 -22.33 -8.21
CA TYR A 332 6.38 -23.16 -7.89
C TYR A 332 6.51 -24.60 -8.41
N ALA A 333 7.10 -24.78 -9.59
CA ALA A 333 7.33 -26.10 -10.18
C ALA A 333 8.36 -26.98 -9.41
N GLN A 334 9.16 -26.39 -8.51
CA GLN A 334 10.19 -27.10 -7.73
C GLN A 334 9.71 -27.50 -6.32
N VAL A 335 8.52 -27.09 -5.89
CA VAL A 335 8.02 -27.25 -4.51
C VAL A 335 6.64 -27.88 -4.44
#